data_d40bd4e0c81f593fe2d876d58e61c028
#
_entry.id   d40bd4e0c81f593fe2d876d58e61c028
#
_cell.length_a   1.000
_cell.length_b   1.000
_cell.length_c   1.000
_cell.angle_alpha   90.00
_cell.angle_beta   90.00
_cell.angle_gamma   90.00
#
_symmetry.space_group_name_H-M   'P 1'
#
loop_
_entity.id
_entity.type
_entity.pdbx_description
1 polymer ?
#
loop_
_entity_poly.entity_id
_entity_poly.type
_entity_poly.pdbx_seq_one_letter_code
_entity_poly.pdbx_strand_id
1 'polypeptide(L)'
;MRVAIAGGTGFVGTALVKALLERQDEVWIISRTAKSPGAQAAKGLYYITWTELAEQPSKLEGVQAIINLAGESINQRWTAVAKQRVLESRLHATARIARIVQELRQKPEVVINASGISAYGSSLSETFDESSPMNTTDFLSGVVRQWEKAANAIEVERLVKLRVGVVLNSKGGAFPLMALPYKLYGGGPIGSGKQWLSWIHLEDMIRLILFCLDNREVQGPVNGSAPAPVTNEDFGRALGKAFHRPHWFPIPAFLMKTVLGEMSSLLLDGQRALPRKALELGFQFRYPDVDSAMKELAGS
;
A
#
# COMPACT_ATOMS: atom_id res chain seq x y z
N MET A 1 8.59 20.60 -4.14
CA MET A 1 7.86 20.66 -2.85
C MET A 1 8.78 20.15 -1.73
N ARG A 2 8.44 20.47 -0.48
CA ARG A 2 9.04 19.84 0.70
C ARG A 2 8.09 18.78 1.25
N VAL A 3 8.50 17.50 1.21
CA VAL A 3 7.65 16.35 1.52
C VAL A 3 8.26 15.52 2.65
N ALA A 4 7.50 15.23 3.70
CA ALA A 4 7.93 14.34 4.77
C ALA A 4 7.27 12.95 4.58
N ILE A 5 8.07 11.87 4.71
CA ILE A 5 7.62 10.50 4.47
C ILE A 5 7.93 9.60 5.66
N ALA A 6 6.91 9.15 6.37
CA ALA A 6 7.04 8.05 7.31
C ALA A 6 6.96 6.72 6.54
N GLY A 7 7.91 5.81 6.78
CA GLY A 7 8.02 4.56 6.00
C GLY A 7 8.73 4.70 4.65
N GLY A 8 9.47 5.80 4.43
CA GLY A 8 10.22 6.06 3.20
C GLY A 8 11.32 5.04 2.86
N THR A 9 11.69 4.16 3.81
CA THR A 9 12.64 3.06 3.59
C THR A 9 11.96 1.71 3.27
N GLY A 10 10.63 1.67 3.24
CA GLY A 10 9.85 0.49 2.90
C GLY A 10 9.76 0.25 1.39
N PHE A 11 9.06 -0.81 1.00
CA PHE A 11 8.92 -1.24 -0.39
C PHE A 11 8.35 -0.12 -1.30
N VAL A 12 7.18 0.40 -0.99
CA VAL A 12 6.57 1.52 -1.75
C VAL A 12 7.33 2.83 -1.47
N GLY A 13 7.74 3.05 -0.20
CA GLY A 13 8.40 4.28 0.23
C GLY A 13 9.71 4.56 -0.50
N THR A 14 10.55 3.55 -0.70
CA THR A 14 11.83 3.71 -1.43
C THR A 14 11.60 4.14 -2.89
N ALA A 15 10.63 3.54 -3.56
CA ALA A 15 10.28 3.92 -4.94
C ALA A 15 9.69 5.34 -5.00
N LEU A 16 8.86 5.72 -4.01
CA LEU A 16 8.31 7.06 -3.91
C LEU A 16 9.40 8.11 -3.65
N VAL A 17 10.31 7.85 -2.70
CA VAL A 17 11.46 8.74 -2.43
C VAL A 17 12.26 8.99 -3.70
N LYS A 18 12.56 7.94 -4.47
CA LYS A 18 13.26 8.06 -5.74
C LYS A 18 12.51 8.98 -6.71
N ALA A 19 11.22 8.75 -6.92
CA ALA A 19 10.39 9.54 -7.84
C ALA A 19 10.30 11.02 -7.43
N LEU A 20 10.20 11.32 -6.12
CA LEU A 20 10.19 12.69 -5.62
C LEU A 20 11.55 13.40 -5.82
N LEU A 21 12.65 12.70 -5.58
CA LEU A 21 13.99 13.26 -5.82
C LEU A 21 14.26 13.50 -7.31
N GLU A 22 13.81 12.61 -8.19
CA GLU A 22 13.86 12.80 -9.65
C GLU A 22 13.04 14.02 -10.09
N ARG A 23 11.94 14.33 -9.37
CA ARG A 23 11.12 15.53 -9.54
C ARG A 23 11.74 16.78 -8.90
N GLN A 24 12.90 16.64 -8.27
CA GLN A 24 13.62 17.71 -7.56
C GLN A 24 12.88 18.23 -6.31
N ASP A 25 12.05 17.40 -5.70
CA ASP A 25 11.45 17.69 -4.40
C ASP A 25 12.45 17.51 -3.26
N GLU A 26 12.25 18.24 -2.18
CA GLU A 26 12.97 18.04 -0.90
C GLU A 26 12.26 16.99 -0.08
N VAL A 27 12.95 15.87 0.23
CA VAL A 27 12.36 14.71 0.88
C VAL A 27 12.94 14.51 2.27
N TRP A 28 12.07 14.47 3.28
CA TRP A 28 12.39 14.18 4.67
C TRP A 28 11.88 12.79 5.06
N ILE A 29 12.78 11.84 5.27
CA ILE A 29 12.38 10.49 5.72
C ILE A 29 12.29 10.48 7.24
N ILE A 30 11.07 10.24 7.74
CA ILE A 30 10.83 10.02 9.16
C ILE A 30 11.11 8.54 9.48
N SER A 31 12.12 8.30 10.32
CA SER A 31 12.63 6.96 10.63
C SER A 31 12.64 6.66 12.13
N ARG A 32 12.82 5.38 12.49
CA ARG A 32 12.93 4.95 13.90
C ARG A 32 14.33 5.19 14.45
N THR A 33 15.33 5.13 13.60
CA THR A 33 16.74 5.27 13.97
C THR A 33 17.37 6.41 13.18
N ALA A 34 18.28 7.14 13.83
CA ALA A 34 19.06 8.15 13.15
C ALA A 34 19.86 7.51 12.01
N LYS A 35 19.79 8.12 10.84
CA LYS A 35 20.66 7.76 9.72
C LYS A 35 21.48 9.00 9.39
N SER A 36 22.81 8.88 9.53
CA SER A 36 23.69 9.88 8.95
C SER A 36 23.58 9.76 7.44
N PRO A 37 23.40 10.88 6.71
CA PRO A 37 23.58 10.88 5.27
C PRO A 37 24.99 10.36 5.01
N GLY A 38 25.14 9.22 4.34
CA GLY A 38 26.45 8.76 3.89
C GLY A 38 27.07 9.79 2.95
N ALA A 39 28.37 9.69 2.70
CA ALA A 39 29.11 10.62 1.84
C ALA A 39 28.56 10.77 0.40
N GLN A 40 27.56 9.97 0.03
CA GLN A 40 26.83 10.00 -1.25
C GLN A 40 25.32 10.25 -1.07
N ALA A 41 24.92 11.01 -0.03
CA ALA A 41 23.50 11.35 0.15
C ALA A 41 22.99 12.09 -1.09
N ALA A 42 21.87 11.62 -1.64
CA ALA A 42 21.22 12.30 -2.76
C ALA A 42 20.86 13.73 -2.34
N LYS A 43 21.13 14.68 -3.20
CA LYS A 43 20.77 16.09 -2.99
C LYS A 43 19.25 16.19 -2.75
N GLY A 44 18.84 16.89 -1.70
CA GLY A 44 17.44 17.03 -1.35
C GLY A 44 16.86 15.92 -0.48
N LEU A 45 17.67 14.94 -0.02
CA LEU A 45 17.25 13.87 0.87
C LEU A 45 17.74 14.10 2.29
N TYR A 46 16.81 14.13 3.24
CA TYR A 46 17.06 14.35 4.66
C TYR A 46 16.45 13.23 5.50
N TYR A 47 16.98 13.03 6.70
CA TYR A 47 16.47 12.06 7.65
C TYR A 47 16.18 12.76 8.98
N ILE A 48 15.08 12.36 9.60
CA ILE A 48 14.69 12.79 10.93
C ILE A 48 14.06 11.62 11.68
N THR A 49 14.27 11.54 12.98
CA THR A 49 13.71 10.46 13.77
C THR A 49 12.38 10.86 14.41
N TRP A 50 11.58 9.83 14.73
CA TRP A 50 10.37 10.04 15.53
C TRP A 50 10.64 10.67 16.90
N THR A 51 11.82 10.38 17.50
CA THR A 51 12.23 10.96 18.79
C THR A 51 12.51 12.44 18.64
N GLU A 52 13.30 12.84 17.65
CA GLU A 52 13.55 14.26 17.37
C GLU A 52 12.27 15.03 17.09
N LEU A 53 11.32 14.44 16.35
CA LEU A 53 10.04 15.07 16.07
C LEU A 53 9.11 15.14 17.29
N ALA A 54 9.24 14.21 18.24
CA ALA A 54 8.50 14.28 19.49
C ALA A 54 8.99 15.39 20.41
N GLU A 55 10.29 15.72 20.35
CA GLU A 55 10.91 16.82 21.10
C GLU A 55 10.75 18.15 20.38
N GLN A 56 10.87 18.16 19.06
CA GLN A 56 10.91 19.38 18.25
C GLN A 56 10.17 19.21 16.91
N PRO A 57 8.83 19.20 16.90
CA PRO A 57 8.03 19.10 15.67
C PRO A 57 8.31 20.18 14.64
N SER A 58 8.71 21.37 15.10
CA SER A 58 9.07 22.53 14.26
C SER A 58 10.21 22.26 13.26
N LYS A 59 10.96 21.16 13.40
CA LYS A 59 11.92 20.72 12.37
C LYS A 59 11.26 20.41 11.01
N LEU A 60 9.94 20.13 11.00
CA LEU A 60 9.15 19.98 9.79
C LEU A 60 8.36 21.25 9.42
N GLU A 61 8.67 22.39 10.02
CA GLU A 61 8.01 23.65 9.63
C GLU A 61 8.25 23.95 8.14
N GLY A 62 7.18 24.38 7.45
CA GLY A 62 7.20 24.61 6.00
C GLY A 62 7.12 23.35 5.13
N VAL A 63 6.88 22.16 5.72
CA VAL A 63 6.55 20.97 4.94
C VAL A 63 5.18 21.15 4.27
N GLN A 64 5.11 20.89 2.96
CA GLN A 64 3.88 21.08 2.18
C GLN A 64 3.01 19.82 2.16
N ALA A 65 3.64 18.65 2.32
CA ALA A 65 2.94 17.38 2.36
C ALA A 65 3.57 16.38 3.34
N ILE A 66 2.74 15.55 3.96
CA ILE A 66 3.19 14.43 4.77
C ILE A 66 2.57 13.15 4.21
N ILE A 67 3.41 12.14 3.95
CA ILE A 67 2.97 10.83 3.44
C ILE A 67 3.31 9.77 4.50
N ASN A 68 2.29 9.14 5.05
CA ASN A 68 2.45 8.11 6.07
C ASN A 68 2.25 6.71 5.48
N LEU A 69 3.34 6.05 5.17
CA LEU A 69 3.38 4.64 4.72
C LEU A 69 3.93 3.72 5.83
N ALA A 70 4.06 4.23 7.06
CA ALA A 70 4.63 3.46 8.15
C ALA A 70 3.66 2.38 8.66
N GLY A 71 4.18 1.18 8.81
CA GLY A 71 3.45 0.04 9.36
C GLY A 71 4.31 -1.22 9.37
N GLU A 72 4.06 -2.08 10.32
CA GLU A 72 4.66 -3.41 10.40
C GLU A 72 4.20 -4.27 9.21
N SER A 73 5.11 -5.09 8.65
CA SER A 73 4.78 -5.98 7.55
C SER A 73 3.68 -6.98 7.95
N ILE A 74 2.69 -7.15 7.09
CA ILE A 74 1.65 -8.20 7.23
C ILE A 74 2.14 -9.57 6.73
N ASN A 75 3.24 -9.60 5.99
CA ASN A 75 3.85 -10.84 5.48
C ASN A 75 4.69 -11.52 6.55
N GLN A 76 4.03 -12.00 7.59
CA GLN A 76 4.59 -12.75 8.71
C GLN A 76 3.50 -13.62 9.33
N ARG A 77 3.88 -14.69 10.07
CA ARG A 77 2.90 -15.53 10.73
C ARG A 77 2.06 -14.72 11.74
N TRP A 78 0.74 -14.79 11.62
CA TRP A 78 -0.19 -14.00 12.44
C TRP A 78 -0.41 -14.62 13.83
N THR A 79 0.60 -14.56 14.68
CA THR A 79 0.43 -14.81 16.12
C THR A 79 -0.29 -13.63 16.77
N ALA A 80 -0.83 -13.80 17.98
CA ALA A 80 -1.47 -12.71 18.72
C ALA A 80 -0.54 -11.48 18.85
N VAL A 81 0.74 -11.70 19.16
CA VAL A 81 1.76 -10.64 19.26
C VAL A 81 2.02 -9.98 17.91
N ALA A 82 2.11 -10.75 16.82
CA ALA A 82 2.30 -10.19 15.48
C ALA A 82 1.10 -9.35 15.05
N LYS A 83 -0.12 -9.82 15.28
CA LYS A 83 -1.36 -9.08 15.00
C LYS A 83 -1.42 -7.77 15.77
N GLN A 84 -1.05 -7.78 17.05
CA GLN A 84 -0.98 -6.58 17.87
C GLN A 84 0.05 -5.58 17.31
N ARG A 85 1.28 -6.01 16.97
CA ARG A 85 2.28 -5.14 16.35
C ARG A 85 1.82 -4.54 15.02
N VAL A 86 1.14 -5.33 14.17
CA VAL A 86 0.57 -4.85 12.91
C VAL A 86 -0.43 -3.72 13.15
N LEU A 87 -1.31 -3.84 14.13
CA LEU A 87 -2.27 -2.80 14.49
C LEU A 87 -1.56 -1.58 15.12
N GLU A 88 -0.81 -1.80 16.20
CA GLU A 88 -0.20 -0.71 16.98
C GLU A 88 0.78 0.12 16.17
N SER A 89 1.59 -0.50 15.30
CA SER A 89 2.53 0.24 14.45
C SER A 89 1.84 1.30 13.59
N ARG A 90 0.64 1.00 13.09
CA ARG A 90 -0.17 1.89 12.27
C ARG A 90 -0.82 2.99 13.09
N LEU A 91 -1.43 2.62 14.21
CA LEU A 91 -2.08 3.57 15.12
C LEU A 91 -1.06 4.56 15.69
N HIS A 92 0.10 4.07 16.17
CA HIS A 92 1.14 4.93 16.73
C HIS A 92 1.75 5.88 15.69
N ALA A 93 2.04 5.40 14.47
CA ALA A 93 2.56 6.26 13.40
C ALA A 93 1.55 7.36 13.06
N THR A 94 0.28 6.99 12.90
CA THR A 94 -0.80 7.93 12.58
C THR A 94 -1.02 8.97 13.68
N ALA A 95 -1.05 8.54 14.95
CA ALA A 95 -1.19 9.45 16.09
C ALA A 95 -0.01 10.44 16.20
N ARG A 96 1.22 9.97 15.92
CA ARG A 96 2.40 10.86 15.90
C ARG A 96 2.32 11.89 14.77
N ILE A 97 1.86 11.48 13.58
CA ILE A 97 1.62 12.43 12.47
C ILE A 97 0.54 13.46 12.86
N ALA A 98 -0.57 13.02 13.45
CA ALA A 98 -1.62 13.94 13.91
C ALA A 98 -1.08 14.98 14.90
N ARG A 99 -0.28 14.55 15.89
CA ARG A 99 0.37 15.43 16.84
C ARG A 99 1.34 16.42 16.16
N ILE A 100 2.21 15.94 15.26
CA ILE A 100 3.13 16.80 14.50
C ILE A 100 2.34 17.87 13.75
N VAL A 101 1.32 17.49 12.99
CA VAL A 101 0.47 18.43 12.23
C VAL A 101 -0.18 19.46 13.14
N GLN A 102 -0.64 19.05 14.33
CA GLN A 102 -1.25 19.96 15.31
C GLN A 102 -0.26 21.00 15.84
N GLU A 103 1.00 20.64 16.02
CA GLU A 103 2.04 21.48 16.61
C GLU A 103 2.74 22.39 15.56
N LEU A 104 2.58 22.13 14.26
CA LEU A 104 3.11 23.00 13.19
C LEU A 104 2.30 24.33 13.10
N ARG A 105 3.02 25.44 12.95
CA ARG A 105 2.41 26.76 12.72
C ARG A 105 1.78 26.85 11.33
N GLN A 106 2.50 26.33 10.33
CA GLN A 106 1.99 26.15 8.96
C GLN A 106 1.68 24.67 8.75
N LYS A 107 0.39 24.36 8.73
CA LYS A 107 -0.06 23.00 8.46
C LYS A 107 0.27 22.62 6.99
N PRO A 108 0.62 21.35 6.72
CA PRO A 108 0.79 20.90 5.34
C PRO A 108 -0.51 21.04 4.55
N GLU A 109 -0.42 21.21 3.23
CA GLU A 109 -1.57 21.28 2.34
C GLU A 109 -2.30 19.94 2.23
N VAL A 110 -1.55 18.84 2.39
CA VAL A 110 -2.08 17.47 2.30
C VAL A 110 -1.37 16.51 3.22
N VAL A 111 -2.14 15.60 3.82
CA VAL A 111 -1.61 14.38 4.44
C VAL A 111 -2.18 13.18 3.70
N ILE A 112 -1.30 12.34 3.15
CA ILE A 112 -1.67 11.05 2.56
C ILE A 112 -1.34 9.97 3.59
N ASN A 113 -2.37 9.42 4.22
CA ASN A 113 -2.22 8.33 5.18
C ASN A 113 -2.56 7.01 4.50
N ALA A 114 -1.61 6.08 4.50
CA ALA A 114 -1.89 4.74 4.00
C ALA A 114 -3.05 4.10 4.78
N SER A 115 -3.78 3.27 4.09
CA SER A 115 -4.86 2.42 4.54
C SER A 115 -4.80 1.10 3.75
N GLY A 116 -5.81 0.30 3.78
CA GLY A 116 -5.86 -0.95 3.04
C GLY A 116 -7.21 -1.17 2.37
N ILE A 117 -7.17 -1.83 1.21
CA ILE A 117 -8.36 -2.18 0.47
C ILE A 117 -9.26 -3.18 1.23
N SER A 118 -8.70 -3.88 2.23
CA SER A 118 -9.46 -4.71 3.17
C SER A 118 -10.49 -3.94 4.02
N ALA A 119 -10.53 -2.60 3.90
CA ALA A 119 -11.61 -1.77 4.43
C ALA A 119 -13.02 -2.29 4.07
N TYR A 120 -13.17 -2.89 2.90
CA TYR A 120 -14.45 -3.40 2.40
C TYR A 120 -14.83 -4.79 2.92
N GLY A 121 -13.90 -5.47 3.62
CA GLY A 121 -14.06 -6.88 3.95
C GLY A 121 -13.92 -7.79 2.72
N SER A 122 -14.28 -9.05 2.87
CA SER A 122 -14.17 -10.06 1.79
C SER A 122 -15.52 -10.33 1.15
N SER A 123 -15.57 -10.38 -0.19
CA SER A 123 -16.76 -10.75 -0.97
C SER A 123 -16.36 -11.39 -2.30
N LEU A 124 -17.09 -12.41 -2.71
CA LEU A 124 -16.92 -13.06 -4.02
C LEU A 124 -17.78 -12.42 -5.12
N SER A 125 -18.82 -11.68 -4.77
CA SER A 125 -19.84 -11.18 -5.72
C SER A 125 -19.94 -9.66 -5.76
N GLU A 126 -19.63 -8.97 -4.67
CA GLU A 126 -19.79 -7.52 -4.58
C GLU A 126 -18.60 -6.78 -5.22
N THR A 127 -18.92 -5.63 -5.77
CA THR A 127 -17.94 -4.67 -6.30
C THR A 127 -17.97 -3.42 -5.43
N PHE A 128 -16.80 -2.99 -4.97
CA PHE A 128 -16.64 -1.87 -4.08
C PHE A 128 -15.90 -0.70 -4.75
N ASP A 129 -16.22 0.50 -4.34
CA ASP A 129 -15.51 1.73 -4.64
C ASP A 129 -15.35 2.59 -3.38
N GLU A 130 -14.83 3.80 -3.53
CA GLU A 130 -14.55 4.69 -2.40
C GLU A 130 -15.82 5.16 -1.68
N SER A 131 -16.98 5.09 -2.31
CA SER A 131 -18.30 5.41 -1.71
C SER A 131 -18.87 4.25 -0.91
N SER A 132 -18.37 3.04 -1.12
CA SER A 132 -18.85 1.83 -0.45
C SER A 132 -18.53 1.85 1.05
N PRO A 133 -19.47 1.36 1.91
CA PRO A 133 -19.26 1.32 3.34
C PRO A 133 -18.09 0.37 3.70
N MET A 134 -17.43 0.68 4.81
CA MET A 134 -16.44 -0.22 5.41
C MET A 134 -17.12 -1.38 6.09
N ASN A 135 -16.66 -2.61 5.82
CA ASN A 135 -17.16 -3.83 6.44
C ASN A 135 -16.02 -4.59 7.15
N THR A 136 -16.27 -5.07 8.36
CA THR A 136 -15.30 -5.80 9.17
C THR A 136 -15.64 -7.29 9.14
N THR A 137 -14.89 -8.05 8.34
CA THR A 137 -15.09 -9.49 8.16
C THR A 137 -13.94 -10.33 8.71
N ASP A 138 -12.76 -9.72 8.88
CA ASP A 138 -11.53 -10.40 9.25
C ASP A 138 -10.58 -9.48 10.06
N PHE A 139 -9.40 -10.00 10.40
CA PHE A 139 -8.39 -9.26 11.14
C PHE A 139 -7.96 -7.97 10.43
N LEU A 140 -7.67 -8.03 9.13
CA LEU A 140 -7.16 -6.86 8.40
C LEU A 140 -8.20 -5.76 8.22
N SER A 141 -9.44 -6.12 7.95
CA SER A 141 -10.55 -5.16 7.89
C SER A 141 -10.77 -4.47 9.24
N GLY A 142 -10.61 -5.21 10.33
CA GLY A 142 -10.61 -4.65 11.69
C GLY A 142 -9.45 -3.68 11.95
N VAL A 143 -8.24 -4.00 11.46
CA VAL A 143 -7.06 -3.11 11.53
C VAL A 143 -7.32 -1.84 10.74
N VAL A 144 -7.77 -1.95 9.49
CA VAL A 144 -7.99 -0.80 8.61
C VAL A 144 -9.07 0.14 9.17
N ARG A 145 -10.14 -0.40 9.72
CA ARG A 145 -11.19 0.41 10.36
C ARG A 145 -10.65 1.28 11.50
N GLN A 146 -9.81 0.71 12.37
CA GLN A 146 -9.19 1.44 13.46
C GLN A 146 -8.15 2.44 12.94
N TRP A 147 -7.40 2.07 11.91
CA TRP A 147 -6.40 2.92 11.28
C TRP A 147 -7.01 4.16 10.64
N GLU A 148 -8.08 4.01 9.83
CA GLU A 148 -8.78 5.15 9.25
C GLU A 148 -9.49 6.02 10.30
N LYS A 149 -10.00 5.41 11.39
CA LYS A 149 -10.53 6.16 12.55
C LYS A 149 -9.44 7.02 13.20
N ALA A 150 -8.24 6.46 13.39
CA ALA A 150 -7.11 7.22 13.94
C ALA A 150 -6.67 8.35 12.98
N ALA A 151 -6.70 8.11 11.67
CA ALA A 151 -6.34 9.12 10.67
C ALA A 151 -7.30 10.31 10.67
N ASN A 152 -8.56 10.16 11.07
CA ASN A 152 -9.51 11.27 11.17
C ASN A 152 -9.11 12.32 12.22
N ALA A 153 -8.19 12.02 13.12
CA ALA A 153 -7.63 12.97 14.07
C ALA A 153 -6.55 13.90 13.47
N ILE A 154 -6.19 13.70 12.20
CA ILE A 154 -5.20 14.55 11.51
C ILE A 154 -5.96 15.79 10.98
N GLU A 155 -5.74 16.91 11.63
CA GLU A 155 -6.38 18.20 11.30
C GLU A 155 -5.63 18.91 10.18
N VAL A 156 -5.97 18.62 8.94
CA VAL A 156 -5.37 19.17 7.73
C VAL A 156 -6.45 19.49 6.69
N GLU A 157 -6.18 20.42 5.79
CA GLU A 157 -7.13 20.81 4.74
C GLU A 157 -7.52 19.63 3.85
N ARG A 158 -6.54 18.82 3.42
CA ARG A 158 -6.74 17.63 2.60
C ARG A 158 -6.15 16.37 3.28
N LEU A 159 -7.02 15.51 3.78
CA LEU A 159 -6.64 14.18 4.24
C LEU A 159 -7.01 13.15 3.18
N VAL A 160 -6.02 12.46 2.64
CA VAL A 160 -6.21 11.32 1.73
C VAL A 160 -5.97 10.02 2.50
N LYS A 161 -6.92 9.09 2.44
CA LYS A 161 -6.79 7.73 3.00
C LYS A 161 -6.56 6.77 1.84
N LEU A 162 -5.30 6.46 1.57
CA LEU A 162 -4.91 5.63 0.43
C LEU A 162 -5.11 4.15 0.77
N ARG A 163 -6.19 3.54 0.30
CA ARG A 163 -6.54 2.12 0.47
C ARG A 163 -5.73 1.27 -0.50
N VAL A 164 -4.59 0.80 -0.03
CA VAL A 164 -3.61 0.07 -0.85
C VAL A 164 -4.06 -1.36 -1.11
N GLY A 165 -4.13 -1.76 -2.37
CA GLY A 165 -4.31 -3.13 -2.83
C GLY A 165 -3.00 -3.93 -2.83
N VAL A 166 -2.96 -5.05 -3.54
CA VAL A 166 -1.74 -5.84 -3.68
C VAL A 166 -0.79 -5.16 -4.67
N VAL A 167 0.28 -4.56 -4.15
CA VAL A 167 1.27 -3.87 -4.99
C VAL A 167 2.22 -4.89 -5.63
N LEU A 168 2.23 -4.92 -6.97
CA LEU A 168 3.04 -5.85 -7.76
C LEU A 168 4.34 -5.20 -8.23
N ASN A 169 5.46 -5.91 -8.01
CA ASN A 169 6.77 -5.57 -8.54
C ASN A 169 7.68 -6.80 -8.56
N SER A 170 8.51 -6.96 -9.59
CA SER A 170 9.40 -8.11 -9.77
C SER A 170 10.48 -8.25 -8.68
N LYS A 171 10.88 -7.15 -8.04
CA LYS A 171 11.98 -7.08 -7.06
C LYS A 171 11.53 -7.00 -5.60
N GLY A 172 10.21 -7.02 -5.33
CA GLY A 172 9.72 -6.89 -3.95
C GLY A 172 8.22 -7.03 -3.81
N GLY A 173 7.73 -6.85 -2.58
CA GLY A 173 6.33 -7.05 -2.24
C GLY A 173 5.92 -8.54 -2.26
N ALA A 174 4.67 -8.79 -2.60
CA ALA A 174 4.11 -10.16 -2.64
C ALA A 174 4.41 -10.89 -3.96
N PHE A 175 4.65 -10.17 -5.04
CA PHE A 175 4.76 -10.73 -6.39
C PHE A 175 5.84 -11.82 -6.55
N PRO A 176 7.09 -11.67 -6.03
CA PRO A 176 8.10 -12.72 -6.14
C PRO A 176 7.65 -14.07 -5.56
N LEU A 177 6.91 -14.05 -4.44
CA LEU A 177 6.35 -15.26 -3.82
C LEU A 177 5.20 -15.83 -4.63
N MET A 178 4.37 -14.99 -5.25
CA MET A 178 3.27 -15.41 -6.12
C MET A 178 3.78 -16.01 -7.44
N ALA A 179 4.89 -15.50 -7.97
CA ALA A 179 5.52 -15.99 -9.19
C ALA A 179 6.35 -17.26 -8.99
N LEU A 180 6.86 -17.52 -7.78
CA LEU A 180 7.77 -18.64 -7.50
C LEU A 180 7.20 -20.01 -7.89
N PRO A 181 5.93 -20.37 -7.57
CA PRO A 181 5.37 -21.65 -7.99
C PRO A 181 5.40 -21.83 -9.53
N TYR A 182 5.11 -20.76 -10.29
CA TYR A 182 5.16 -20.81 -11.76
C TYR A 182 6.57 -21.03 -12.27
N LYS A 183 7.56 -20.31 -11.71
CA LYS A 183 8.98 -20.51 -12.07
C LYS A 183 9.42 -21.96 -11.83
N LEU A 184 8.80 -22.67 -10.87
CA LEU A 184 9.06 -24.07 -10.52
C LEU A 184 8.08 -25.05 -11.18
N TYR A 185 7.30 -24.64 -12.19
CA TYR A 185 6.31 -25.46 -12.90
C TYR A 185 5.14 -25.99 -12.04
N GLY A 186 4.98 -25.49 -10.82
CA GLY A 186 3.94 -25.88 -9.86
C GLY A 186 2.83 -24.82 -9.73
N GLY A 187 2.63 -23.96 -10.74
CA GLY A 187 1.59 -22.93 -10.71
C GLY A 187 0.18 -23.50 -10.89
N GLY A 188 -0.78 -22.91 -10.20
CA GLY A 188 -2.18 -23.29 -10.28
C GLY A 188 -3.09 -22.46 -9.36
N PRO A 189 -4.41 -22.68 -9.41
CA PRO A 189 -5.36 -21.96 -8.60
C PRO A 189 -5.21 -22.31 -7.11
N ILE A 190 -5.41 -21.32 -6.26
CA ILE A 190 -5.40 -21.48 -4.80
C ILE A 190 -6.84 -21.57 -4.30
N GLY A 191 -7.18 -22.64 -3.60
CA GLY A 191 -8.54 -22.87 -3.10
C GLY A 191 -9.55 -22.97 -4.25
N SER A 192 -10.58 -22.12 -4.24
CA SER A 192 -11.59 -22.07 -5.29
C SER A 192 -11.12 -21.34 -6.57
N GLY A 193 -10.06 -20.53 -6.47
CA GLY A 193 -9.62 -19.63 -7.54
C GLY A 193 -10.56 -18.44 -7.79
N LYS A 194 -11.76 -18.41 -7.17
CA LYS A 194 -12.81 -17.39 -7.42
C LYS A 194 -12.64 -16.11 -6.59
N GLN A 195 -11.79 -16.13 -5.57
CA GLN A 195 -11.52 -14.94 -4.75
C GLN A 195 -10.86 -13.84 -5.57
N TRP A 196 -11.32 -12.62 -5.35
CA TRP A 196 -10.84 -11.45 -6.06
C TRP A 196 -9.46 -11.01 -5.57
N LEU A 197 -8.63 -10.56 -6.50
CA LEU A 197 -7.37 -9.91 -6.25
C LEU A 197 -7.44 -8.48 -6.81
N SER A 198 -7.56 -7.51 -5.92
CA SER A 198 -7.41 -6.09 -6.26
C SER A 198 -5.94 -5.72 -6.13
N TRP A 199 -5.29 -5.55 -7.26
CA TRP A 199 -3.87 -5.33 -7.41
C TRP A 199 -3.57 -3.97 -8.04
N ILE A 200 -2.33 -3.52 -7.92
CA ILE A 200 -1.81 -2.35 -8.63
C ILE A 200 -0.32 -2.56 -8.92
N HIS A 201 0.16 -2.12 -10.08
CA HIS A 201 1.58 -2.11 -10.37
C HIS A 201 2.29 -1.04 -9.52
N LEU A 202 3.53 -1.30 -9.05
CA LEU A 202 4.26 -0.36 -8.20
C LEU A 202 4.41 1.03 -8.84
N GLU A 203 4.68 1.09 -10.14
CA GLU A 203 4.78 2.35 -10.84
C GLU A 203 3.48 3.15 -10.81
N ASP A 204 2.33 2.50 -11.03
CA ASP A 204 1.03 3.15 -10.94
C ASP A 204 0.68 3.56 -9.50
N MET A 205 1.11 2.78 -8.49
CA MET A 205 0.99 3.18 -7.09
C MET A 205 1.75 4.48 -6.81
N ILE A 206 2.98 4.59 -7.28
CA ILE A 206 3.79 5.82 -7.11
C ILE A 206 3.14 6.99 -7.84
N ARG A 207 2.72 6.80 -9.10
CA ARG A 207 2.02 7.83 -9.89
C ARG A 207 0.72 8.26 -9.22
N LEU A 208 -0.03 7.34 -8.62
CA LEU A 208 -1.27 7.64 -7.90
C LEU A 208 -0.98 8.45 -6.62
N ILE A 209 0.07 8.14 -5.88
CA ILE A 209 0.48 8.93 -4.72
C ILE A 209 0.86 10.36 -5.16
N LEU A 210 1.64 10.50 -6.22
CA LEU A 210 2.00 11.81 -6.79
C LEU A 210 0.75 12.56 -7.29
N PHE A 211 -0.18 11.88 -7.92
CA PHE A 211 -1.46 12.46 -8.34
C PHE A 211 -2.27 12.96 -7.14
N CYS A 212 -2.37 12.18 -6.06
CA CYS A 212 -3.01 12.61 -4.81
C CYS A 212 -2.29 13.81 -4.17
N LEU A 213 -0.98 13.89 -4.33
CA LEU A 213 -0.17 14.99 -3.83
C LEU A 213 -0.49 16.31 -4.59
N ASP A 214 -0.51 16.24 -5.92
CA ASP A 214 -0.58 17.41 -6.80
C ASP A 214 -2.02 17.88 -7.09
N ASN A 215 -2.99 16.96 -7.14
CA ASN A 215 -4.38 17.30 -7.44
C ASN A 215 -5.15 17.68 -6.17
N ARG A 216 -5.56 18.96 -6.07
CA ARG A 216 -6.26 19.52 -4.91
C ARG A 216 -7.67 18.97 -4.70
N GLU A 217 -8.30 18.39 -5.71
CA GLU A 217 -9.64 17.79 -5.60
C GLU A 217 -9.62 16.42 -4.92
N VAL A 218 -8.42 15.77 -4.82
CA VAL A 218 -8.29 14.46 -4.20
C VAL A 218 -8.30 14.57 -2.68
N GLN A 219 -9.35 14.05 -2.05
CA GLN A 219 -9.49 13.97 -0.59
C GLN A 219 -10.30 12.73 -0.16
N GLY A 220 -10.23 12.38 1.11
CA GLY A 220 -10.94 11.22 1.68
C GLY A 220 -10.34 9.88 1.22
N PRO A 221 -11.14 8.79 1.14
CA PRO A 221 -10.65 7.50 0.68
C PRO A 221 -10.32 7.52 -0.82
N VAL A 222 -9.21 6.85 -1.18
CA VAL A 222 -8.76 6.61 -2.57
C VAL A 222 -8.30 5.17 -2.67
N ASN A 223 -8.84 4.41 -3.62
CA ASN A 223 -8.43 3.03 -3.86
C ASN A 223 -7.14 2.97 -4.68
N GLY A 224 -6.08 2.45 -4.07
CA GLY A 224 -4.83 2.11 -4.72
C GLY A 224 -4.92 0.73 -5.35
N SER A 225 -5.77 0.58 -6.36
CA SER A 225 -5.97 -0.64 -7.15
C SER A 225 -6.04 -0.32 -8.63
N ALA A 226 -5.68 -1.27 -9.50
CA ALA A 226 -5.87 -1.15 -10.94
C ALA A 226 -7.38 -1.20 -11.30
N PRO A 227 -7.79 -0.62 -12.44
CA PRO A 227 -9.20 -0.57 -12.83
C PRO A 227 -9.79 -1.94 -13.19
N ALA A 228 -8.95 -2.94 -13.48
CA ALA A 228 -9.35 -4.29 -13.80
C ALA A 228 -8.85 -5.30 -12.73
N PRO A 229 -9.51 -5.39 -11.55
CA PRO A 229 -9.23 -6.46 -10.61
C PRO A 229 -9.58 -7.81 -11.22
N VAL A 230 -8.85 -8.86 -10.85
CA VAL A 230 -9.01 -10.21 -11.41
C VAL A 230 -9.30 -11.23 -10.31
N THR A 231 -9.78 -12.41 -10.69
CA THR A 231 -9.83 -13.54 -9.77
C THR A 231 -8.44 -14.16 -9.58
N ASN A 232 -8.26 -14.95 -8.52
CA ASN A 232 -7.00 -15.69 -8.31
C ASN A 232 -6.69 -16.62 -9.48
N GLU A 233 -7.71 -17.25 -10.05
CA GLU A 233 -7.64 -18.09 -11.25
C GLU A 233 -7.10 -17.31 -12.46
N ASP A 234 -7.70 -16.15 -12.76
CA ASP A 234 -7.30 -15.31 -13.90
C ASP A 234 -5.90 -14.73 -13.71
N PHE A 235 -5.57 -14.31 -12.49
CA PHE A 235 -4.23 -13.86 -12.13
C PHE A 235 -3.20 -14.97 -12.36
N GLY A 236 -3.53 -16.17 -11.92
CA GLY A 236 -2.67 -17.34 -12.12
C GLY A 236 -2.46 -17.69 -13.58
N ARG A 237 -3.53 -17.61 -14.42
CA ARG A 237 -3.43 -17.78 -15.87
C ARG A 237 -2.54 -16.73 -16.53
N ALA A 238 -2.68 -15.45 -16.11
CA ALA A 238 -1.82 -14.37 -16.59
C ALA A 238 -0.34 -14.60 -16.22
N LEU A 239 -0.05 -15.07 -15.00
CA LEU A 239 1.29 -15.48 -14.58
C LEU A 239 1.82 -16.63 -15.46
N GLY A 240 1.03 -17.68 -15.63
CA GLY A 240 1.42 -18.83 -16.45
C GLY A 240 1.76 -18.42 -17.89
N LYS A 241 0.94 -17.56 -18.49
CA LYS A 241 1.17 -17.00 -19.83
C LYS A 241 2.46 -16.18 -19.89
N ALA A 242 2.67 -15.26 -18.93
CA ALA A 242 3.82 -14.38 -18.92
C ALA A 242 5.16 -15.10 -18.69
N PHE A 243 5.18 -16.13 -17.85
CA PHE A 243 6.35 -16.94 -17.60
C PHE A 243 6.51 -18.13 -18.55
N HIS A 244 5.58 -18.35 -19.50
CA HIS A 244 5.52 -19.53 -20.36
C HIS A 244 5.51 -20.83 -19.53
N ARG A 245 4.66 -20.88 -18.50
CA ARG A 245 4.52 -21.98 -17.56
C ARG A 245 3.07 -22.43 -17.45
N PRO A 246 2.83 -23.72 -17.18
CA PRO A 246 1.48 -24.23 -17.03
C PRO A 246 0.79 -23.66 -15.78
N HIS A 247 -0.54 -23.54 -15.86
CA HIS A 247 -1.43 -23.22 -14.76
C HIS A 247 -2.34 -24.44 -14.53
N TRP A 248 -1.88 -25.42 -13.77
CA TRP A 248 -2.48 -26.76 -13.75
C TRP A 248 -2.53 -27.43 -12.38
N PHE A 249 -1.71 -26.97 -11.40
CA PHE A 249 -1.59 -27.66 -10.11
C PHE A 249 -2.43 -26.95 -9.04
N PRO A 250 -3.69 -27.41 -8.78
CA PRO A 250 -4.54 -26.73 -7.79
C PRO A 250 -3.97 -26.91 -6.39
N ILE A 251 -3.92 -25.82 -5.61
CA ILE A 251 -3.49 -25.84 -4.22
C ILE A 251 -4.74 -25.84 -3.32
N PRO A 252 -5.05 -26.95 -2.62
CA PRO A 252 -6.25 -27.01 -1.79
C PRO A 252 -6.24 -25.99 -0.65
N ALA A 253 -7.40 -25.39 -0.36
CA ALA A 253 -7.55 -24.40 0.70
C ALA A 253 -7.13 -24.91 2.08
N PHE A 254 -7.40 -26.20 2.39
CA PHE A 254 -7.02 -26.77 3.68
C PHE A 254 -5.50 -26.77 3.88
N LEU A 255 -4.73 -27.02 2.80
CA LEU A 255 -3.27 -27.01 2.87
C LEU A 255 -2.75 -25.60 3.20
N MET A 256 -3.33 -24.56 2.57
CA MET A 256 -2.99 -23.17 2.88
C MET A 256 -3.32 -22.84 4.35
N LYS A 257 -4.48 -23.27 4.84
CA LYS A 257 -4.89 -23.04 6.23
C LYS A 257 -3.94 -23.76 7.22
N THR A 258 -3.50 -24.97 6.90
CA THR A 258 -2.57 -25.72 7.76
C THR A 258 -1.18 -25.08 7.82
N VAL A 259 -0.66 -24.63 6.69
CA VAL A 259 0.69 -24.04 6.60
C VAL A 259 0.73 -22.60 7.10
N LEU A 260 -0.23 -21.78 6.69
CA LEU A 260 -0.22 -20.34 6.94
C LEU A 260 -1.13 -19.91 8.11
N GLY A 261 -2.00 -20.80 8.60
CA GLY A 261 -2.98 -20.47 9.63
C GLY A 261 -3.93 -19.35 9.17
N GLU A 262 -4.20 -18.38 10.03
CA GLU A 262 -5.06 -17.23 9.71
C GLU A 262 -4.52 -16.37 8.54
N MET A 263 -3.21 -16.33 8.32
CA MET A 263 -2.61 -15.60 7.21
C MET A 263 -3.04 -16.14 5.84
N SER A 264 -3.59 -17.38 5.79
CA SER A 264 -4.17 -17.94 4.57
C SER A 264 -5.31 -17.11 3.98
N SER A 265 -5.99 -16.31 4.79
CA SER A 265 -7.02 -15.37 4.32
C SER A 265 -6.49 -14.39 3.25
N LEU A 266 -5.22 -14.00 3.31
CA LEU A 266 -4.59 -13.17 2.25
C LEU A 266 -4.62 -13.81 0.85
N LEU A 267 -4.75 -15.14 0.78
CA LEU A 267 -4.75 -15.91 -0.45
C LEU A 267 -6.11 -16.51 -0.80
N LEU A 268 -6.93 -16.78 0.23
CA LEU A 268 -8.21 -17.48 0.09
C LEU A 268 -9.41 -16.55 0.07
N ASP A 269 -9.24 -15.31 0.55
CA ASP A 269 -10.28 -14.30 0.60
C ASP A 269 -9.86 -13.08 -0.24
N GLY A 270 -10.81 -12.22 -0.56
CA GLY A 270 -10.53 -11.01 -1.31
C GLY A 270 -11.77 -10.19 -1.62
N GLN A 271 -11.57 -9.08 -2.26
CA GLN A 271 -12.62 -8.13 -2.64
C GLN A 271 -12.33 -7.54 -4.02
N ARG A 272 -13.39 -7.25 -4.76
CA ARG A 272 -13.32 -6.53 -6.03
C ARG A 272 -13.47 -5.03 -5.76
N ALA A 273 -12.36 -4.30 -5.69
CA ALA A 273 -12.37 -2.87 -5.45
C ALA A 273 -11.86 -2.08 -6.64
N LEU A 274 -12.65 -1.09 -7.08
CA LEU A 274 -12.39 -0.24 -8.23
C LEU A 274 -11.85 1.12 -7.79
N PRO A 275 -10.88 1.71 -8.51
CA PRO A 275 -10.33 3.04 -8.24
C PRO A 275 -11.22 4.13 -8.89
N ARG A 276 -12.51 4.18 -8.53
CA ARG A 276 -13.48 5.05 -9.19
C ARG A 276 -13.07 6.51 -9.07
N LYS A 277 -12.73 6.97 -7.88
CA LYS A 277 -12.32 8.36 -7.64
C LYS A 277 -11.11 8.76 -8.47
N ALA A 278 -10.09 7.93 -8.54
CA ALA A 278 -8.92 8.22 -9.37
C ALA A 278 -9.28 8.37 -10.85
N LEU A 279 -10.13 7.48 -11.36
CA LEU A 279 -10.59 7.52 -12.76
C LEU A 279 -11.46 8.76 -13.05
N GLU A 280 -12.41 9.08 -12.17
CA GLU A 280 -13.29 10.26 -12.32
C GLU A 280 -12.51 11.57 -12.29
N LEU A 281 -11.41 11.65 -11.52
CA LEU A 281 -10.51 12.79 -11.46
C LEU A 281 -9.43 12.78 -12.55
N GLY A 282 -9.49 11.85 -13.52
CA GLY A 282 -8.63 11.82 -14.70
C GLY A 282 -7.29 11.13 -14.54
N PHE A 283 -7.08 10.34 -13.48
CA PHE A 283 -5.87 9.53 -13.35
C PHE A 283 -5.80 8.45 -14.42
N GLN A 284 -4.68 8.37 -15.13
CA GLN A 284 -4.44 7.37 -16.17
C GLN A 284 -3.45 6.31 -15.68
N PHE A 285 -3.92 5.06 -15.60
CA PHE A 285 -3.08 3.92 -15.29
C PHE A 285 -2.18 3.55 -16.47
N ARG A 286 -0.92 3.26 -16.20
CA ARG A 286 0.02 2.71 -17.18
C ARG A 286 -0.22 1.22 -17.40
N TYR A 287 -0.62 0.53 -16.33
CA TYR A 287 -0.94 -0.89 -16.33
C TYR A 287 -2.39 -1.10 -15.88
N PRO A 288 -3.37 -0.84 -16.78
CA PRO A 288 -4.78 -0.90 -16.41
C PRO A 288 -5.32 -2.32 -16.23
N ASP A 289 -4.68 -3.31 -16.83
CA ASP A 289 -5.06 -4.72 -16.80
C ASP A 289 -3.87 -5.62 -16.43
N VAL A 290 -4.17 -6.84 -16.00
CA VAL A 290 -3.18 -7.78 -15.49
C VAL A 290 -2.19 -8.25 -16.56
N ASP A 291 -2.62 -8.39 -17.81
CA ASP A 291 -1.76 -8.83 -18.91
C ASP A 291 -0.65 -7.79 -19.20
N SER A 292 -1.01 -6.50 -19.20
CA SER A 292 -0.05 -5.40 -19.37
C SER A 292 0.98 -5.36 -18.24
N ALA A 293 0.53 -5.55 -16.98
CA ALA A 293 1.42 -5.61 -15.83
C ALA A 293 2.33 -6.84 -15.86
N MET A 294 1.79 -8.03 -16.19
CA MET A 294 2.57 -9.27 -16.23
C MET A 294 3.64 -9.25 -17.31
N LYS A 295 3.39 -8.61 -18.45
CA LYS A 295 4.37 -8.46 -19.53
C LYS A 295 5.63 -7.71 -19.05
N GLU A 296 5.45 -6.67 -18.27
CA GLU A 296 6.58 -5.92 -17.66
C GLU A 296 7.26 -6.74 -16.57
N LEU A 297 6.48 -7.28 -15.63
CA LEU A 297 6.99 -7.99 -14.44
C LEU A 297 7.74 -9.29 -14.76
N ALA A 298 7.42 -9.95 -15.87
CA ALA A 298 8.11 -11.16 -16.32
C ALA A 298 9.35 -10.86 -17.17
N GLY A 299 9.43 -9.70 -17.79
CA GLY A 299 10.56 -9.26 -18.62
C GLY A 299 11.65 -8.48 -17.88
N SER A 300 11.42 -8.18 -16.58
CA SER A 300 12.30 -7.32 -15.76
C SER A 300 13.23 -8.09 -14.79
#